data_2d26e98515eb64edbda81f0d329681ab
#
_entry.id   2d26e98515eb64edbda81f0d329681ab
#
_cell.length_a   1.000
_cell.length_b   1.000
_cell.length_c   1.000
_cell.angle_alpha   90.00
_cell.angle_beta   90.00
_cell.angle_gamma   90.00
#
_symmetry.space_group_name_H-M   'P 1'
#
loop_
_entity.id
_entity.type
_entity.pdbx_description
1 polymer ?
#
loop_
_entity_poly.entity_id
_entity_poly.type
_entity_poly.pdbx_seq_one_letter_code
_entity_poly.pdbx_strand_id
1 'polypeptide(L)'
;MTKVRTHKIKLFFSGENINQGGFDNYIQYADYCLEHMQLSMGFDKLDHPRYYHFPLWIRYCFEPTATYQDVVDFVERINNINYRQVYVEATHSFTYKNQNNSKFAVLMARHDNLSNIRAPIVHLLNKVSSVSCAGPYLNNTDELKVKFNDDKLLYLKQFRYNICPENSDHRYYTTEKIFDAIRAGCIPIYWGSEGCPEPEILNQEAILFYDPDNPDALLQQVRRLESDPEYYAEFISRPPFKEDAADKIWQMIDGLRDKLEKVINQH
;
A
#
# COMPACT_ATOMS: atom_id res chain seq x y z
N MET A 1 4.66 -0.30 -34.73
CA MET A 1 5.93 -0.98 -34.35
C MET A 1 7.09 -0.01 -34.54
N THR A 2 7.63 0.52 -33.48
CA THR A 2 8.80 1.40 -33.54
C THR A 2 10.03 0.53 -33.81
N LYS A 3 10.72 0.75 -34.92
CA LYS A 3 11.99 0.07 -35.23
C LYS A 3 13.01 0.43 -34.13
N VAL A 4 13.21 -0.49 -33.21
CA VAL A 4 14.18 -0.33 -32.12
C VAL A 4 15.57 -0.61 -32.67
N ARG A 5 16.50 0.35 -32.50
CA ARG A 5 17.91 0.18 -32.85
C ARG A 5 18.51 -0.99 -32.06
N THR A 6 19.29 -1.84 -32.74
CA THR A 6 19.77 -3.15 -32.32
C THR A 6 20.75 -3.18 -31.13
N HIS A 7 21.01 -2.06 -30.45
CA HIS A 7 21.97 -1.96 -29.33
C HIS A 7 21.37 -1.34 -28.06
N LYS A 8 20.06 -1.39 -27.86
CA LYS A 8 19.45 -0.87 -26.65
C LYS A 8 18.99 -2.01 -25.74
N ILE A 9 19.38 -1.94 -24.49
CA ILE A 9 18.85 -2.77 -23.41
C ILE A 9 17.33 -2.53 -23.34
N LYS A 10 16.56 -3.62 -23.33
CA LYS A 10 15.11 -3.58 -23.19
C LYS A 10 14.73 -4.08 -21.82
N LEU A 11 14.01 -3.27 -21.07
CA LEU A 11 13.49 -3.60 -19.76
C LEU A 11 11.97 -3.55 -19.80
N PHE A 12 11.32 -4.43 -19.05
CA PHE A 12 9.88 -4.40 -18.81
C PHE A 12 9.62 -4.27 -17.32
N PHE A 13 8.65 -3.46 -16.95
CA PHE A 13 8.16 -3.35 -15.57
C PHE A 13 6.64 -3.23 -15.57
N SER A 14 5.99 -4.06 -14.77
CA SER A 14 4.57 -3.91 -14.48
C SER A 14 4.34 -3.63 -13.00
N GLY A 15 3.67 -2.51 -12.73
CA GLY A 15 3.13 -2.20 -11.41
C GLY A 15 1.66 -2.57 -11.25
N GLU A 16 1.01 -3.01 -12.35
CA GLU A 16 -0.39 -3.42 -12.37
C GLU A 16 -0.52 -4.95 -12.50
N ASN A 17 -1.67 -5.49 -12.08
CA ASN A 17 -1.96 -6.90 -12.25
C ASN A 17 -2.17 -7.23 -13.73
N ILE A 18 -1.18 -7.88 -14.33
CA ILE A 18 -1.18 -8.32 -15.73
C ILE A 18 -1.74 -9.74 -15.92
N ASN A 19 -2.07 -10.44 -14.83
CA ASN A 19 -2.61 -11.79 -14.87
C ASN A 19 -4.14 -11.82 -14.96
N GLN A 20 -4.79 -10.68 -14.82
CA GLN A 20 -6.23 -10.55 -14.89
C GLN A 20 -6.65 -9.58 -16.00
N GLY A 21 -7.56 -10.02 -16.87
CA GLY A 21 -8.22 -9.15 -17.83
C GLY A 21 -9.02 -8.07 -17.10
N GLY A 22 -8.93 -6.82 -17.58
CA GLY A 22 -9.61 -5.70 -16.96
C GLY A 22 -9.26 -4.42 -17.68
N PHE A 23 -8.49 -3.57 -17.06
CA PHE A 23 -8.05 -2.33 -17.68
C PHE A 23 -7.03 -2.61 -18.81
N ASP A 24 -7.29 -2.05 -19.99
CA ASP A 24 -6.36 -1.97 -21.14
C ASP A 24 -5.74 -3.29 -21.64
N ASN A 25 -6.43 -4.40 -21.43
CA ASN A 25 -5.96 -5.72 -21.90
C ASN A 25 -4.54 -6.10 -21.43
N TYR A 26 -4.18 -5.78 -20.20
CA TYR A 26 -2.85 -6.08 -19.64
C TYR A 26 -2.49 -7.57 -19.67
N ILE A 27 -3.49 -8.46 -19.75
CA ILE A 27 -3.29 -9.91 -19.83
C ILE A 27 -2.38 -10.32 -21.00
N GLN A 28 -2.26 -9.50 -22.06
CA GLN A 28 -1.31 -9.75 -23.14
C GLN A 28 0.16 -9.70 -22.70
N TYR A 29 0.43 -9.21 -21.50
CA TYR A 29 1.76 -9.11 -20.89
C TYR A 29 1.96 -10.08 -19.72
N ALA A 30 1.04 -11.06 -19.55
CA ALA A 30 1.08 -11.99 -18.42
C ALA A 30 2.36 -12.85 -18.38
N ASP A 31 3.06 -12.97 -19.50
CA ASP A 31 4.40 -13.58 -19.61
C ASP A 31 5.55 -12.62 -19.23
N TYR A 32 5.25 -11.40 -18.79
CA TYR A 32 6.24 -10.35 -18.53
C TYR A 32 7.15 -10.03 -19.72
N CYS A 33 6.75 -10.34 -20.93
CA CYS A 33 7.54 -10.20 -22.16
C CYS A 33 8.94 -10.85 -22.07
N LEU A 34 9.08 -11.94 -21.31
CA LEU A 34 10.36 -12.56 -20.95
C LEU A 34 11.22 -12.97 -22.15
N GLU A 35 10.59 -13.33 -23.29
CA GLU A 35 11.33 -13.69 -24.50
C GLU A 35 11.99 -12.48 -25.19
N HIS A 36 11.47 -11.28 -24.94
CA HIS A 36 11.82 -10.08 -25.70
C HIS A 36 12.64 -9.05 -24.88
N MET A 37 12.76 -9.26 -23.56
CA MET A 37 13.42 -8.33 -22.64
C MET A 37 14.69 -8.93 -22.07
N GLN A 38 15.67 -8.09 -21.79
CA GLN A 38 16.87 -8.47 -21.05
C GLN A 38 16.59 -8.63 -19.56
N LEU A 39 15.65 -7.82 -19.02
CA LEU A 39 15.16 -7.96 -17.66
C LEU A 39 13.70 -7.50 -17.60
N SER A 40 12.88 -8.32 -16.98
CA SER A 40 11.50 -8.00 -16.63
C SER A 40 11.32 -7.97 -15.13
N MET A 41 10.44 -7.08 -14.66
CA MET A 41 10.19 -6.84 -13.23
C MET A 41 8.68 -6.73 -12.98
N GLY A 42 8.25 -7.16 -11.82
CA GLY A 42 6.88 -7.05 -11.36
C GLY A 42 6.67 -7.68 -9.99
N PHE A 43 5.42 -7.86 -9.62
CA PHE A 43 5.04 -8.33 -8.29
C PHE A 43 5.03 -9.85 -8.13
N ASP A 44 4.95 -10.64 -9.21
CA ASP A 44 5.00 -12.10 -9.13
C ASP A 44 6.38 -12.60 -8.65
N LYS A 45 6.42 -13.79 -8.06
CA LYS A 45 7.67 -14.48 -7.71
C LYS A 45 7.94 -15.60 -8.72
N LEU A 46 8.56 -15.23 -9.85
CA LEU A 46 8.89 -16.17 -10.93
C LEU A 46 10.35 -16.64 -10.82
N ASP A 47 10.57 -17.93 -10.93
CA ASP A 47 11.92 -18.50 -11.09
C ASP A 47 12.35 -18.46 -12.56
N HIS A 48 12.86 -17.30 -12.98
CA HIS A 48 13.32 -17.11 -14.36
C HIS A 48 14.56 -16.18 -14.39
N PRO A 49 15.62 -16.49 -15.15
CA PRO A 49 16.89 -15.74 -15.13
C PRO A 49 16.75 -14.27 -15.56
N ARG A 50 15.77 -13.97 -16.43
CA ARG A 50 15.45 -12.62 -16.91
C ARG A 50 14.29 -11.97 -16.16
N TYR A 51 13.91 -12.48 -14.99
CA TYR A 51 12.87 -11.89 -14.17
C TYR A 51 13.43 -11.50 -12.80
N TYR A 52 12.91 -10.42 -12.25
CA TYR A 52 13.18 -10.00 -10.89
C TYR A 52 11.89 -9.55 -10.19
N HIS A 53 11.61 -10.13 -9.02
CA HIS A 53 10.50 -9.69 -8.18
C HIS A 53 10.79 -8.30 -7.63
N PHE A 54 10.02 -7.30 -8.07
CA PHE A 54 10.14 -5.93 -7.64
C PHE A 54 8.76 -5.27 -7.65
N PRO A 55 8.02 -5.32 -6.51
CA PRO A 55 6.67 -4.78 -6.42
C PRO A 55 6.66 -3.26 -6.46
N LEU A 56 5.58 -2.71 -7.01
CA LEU A 56 5.42 -1.29 -7.28
C LEU A 56 5.61 -0.39 -6.05
N TRP A 57 5.19 -0.85 -4.86
CA TRP A 57 5.25 -0.04 -3.64
C TRP A 57 6.67 0.39 -3.26
N ILE A 58 7.69 -0.40 -3.60
CA ILE A 58 9.10 -0.04 -3.31
C ILE A 58 9.44 1.29 -3.96
N ARG A 59 9.03 1.49 -5.23
CA ARG A 59 9.26 2.72 -5.97
C ARG A 59 8.56 3.95 -5.35
N TYR A 60 7.46 3.74 -4.64
CA TYR A 60 6.75 4.83 -3.95
C TYR A 60 7.31 5.13 -2.56
N CYS A 61 8.01 4.18 -1.96
CA CYS A 61 8.58 4.34 -0.63
C CYS A 61 10.04 4.81 -0.64
N PHE A 62 10.79 4.47 -1.69
CA PHE A 62 12.23 4.69 -1.75
C PHE A 62 12.66 5.30 -3.08
N GLU A 63 13.63 6.22 -2.98
CA GLU A 63 14.31 6.77 -4.15
C GLU A 63 15.29 5.74 -4.75
N PRO A 64 15.62 5.83 -6.05
CA PRO A 64 16.59 4.92 -6.68
C PRO A 64 17.98 4.92 -6.03
N THR A 65 18.32 6.00 -5.33
CA THR A 65 19.61 6.18 -4.63
C THR A 65 19.56 5.80 -3.16
N ALA A 66 18.42 5.27 -2.66
CA ALA A 66 18.27 4.89 -1.26
C ALA A 66 19.38 3.92 -0.83
N THR A 67 19.88 4.12 0.38
CA THR A 67 20.88 3.26 1.03
C THR A 67 20.17 2.28 1.97
N TYR A 68 20.94 1.30 2.47
CA TYR A 68 20.44 0.39 3.52
C TYR A 68 19.97 1.18 4.75
N GLN A 69 20.72 2.22 5.14
CA GLN A 69 20.35 3.04 6.30
C GLN A 69 19.01 3.79 6.08
N ASP A 70 18.75 4.28 4.86
CA ASP A 70 17.46 4.91 4.55
C ASP A 70 16.28 3.93 4.73
N VAL A 71 16.48 2.65 4.41
CA VAL A 71 15.48 1.60 4.60
C VAL A 71 15.29 1.29 6.09
N VAL A 72 16.38 1.15 6.84
CA VAL A 72 16.34 0.95 8.30
C VAL A 72 15.60 2.11 8.97
N ASP A 73 15.99 3.35 8.69
CA ASP A 73 15.39 4.55 9.26
C ASP A 73 13.88 4.66 8.93
N PHE A 74 13.51 4.24 7.72
CA PHE A 74 12.11 4.20 7.29
C PHE A 74 11.30 3.21 8.14
N VAL A 75 11.77 1.97 8.28
CA VAL A 75 11.10 0.91 9.04
C VAL A 75 11.04 1.24 10.53
N GLU A 76 12.15 1.63 11.12
CA GLU A 76 12.23 1.97 12.56
C GLU A 76 11.34 3.16 12.92
N ARG A 77 11.36 4.22 12.10
CA ARG A 77 10.51 5.39 12.29
C ARG A 77 9.03 5.01 12.31
N ILE A 78 8.57 4.18 11.36
CA ILE A 78 7.16 3.80 11.24
C ILE A 78 6.76 2.81 12.35
N ASN A 79 7.65 1.89 12.72
CA ASN A 79 7.43 0.96 13.81
C ASN A 79 7.40 1.64 15.18
N ASN A 80 8.00 2.82 15.31
CA ASN A 80 7.90 3.59 16.53
C ASN A 80 6.45 4.00 16.78
N ILE A 81 5.90 3.61 17.94
CA ILE A 81 4.51 3.88 18.29
C ILE A 81 4.20 5.39 18.28
N ASN A 82 5.17 6.24 18.59
CA ASN A 82 5.02 7.69 18.56
C ASN A 82 4.73 8.25 17.15
N TYR A 83 5.05 7.51 16.11
CA TYR A 83 4.74 7.88 14.73
C TYR A 83 3.23 8.03 14.47
N ARG A 84 2.39 7.37 15.29
CA ARG A 84 0.93 7.43 15.21
C ARG A 84 0.31 8.51 16.08
N GLN A 85 1.13 9.32 16.73
CA GLN A 85 0.66 10.44 17.51
C GLN A 85 0.37 11.66 16.64
N VAL A 86 -0.57 12.47 17.08
CA VAL A 86 -0.87 13.80 16.52
C VAL A 86 -0.62 14.86 17.57
N TYR A 87 -0.14 16.02 17.12
CA TYR A 87 0.00 17.17 18.01
C TYR A 87 -1.37 17.82 18.24
N VAL A 88 -1.71 18.04 19.48
CA VAL A 88 -2.96 18.70 19.90
C VAL A 88 -2.61 20.07 20.47
N GLU A 89 -2.94 21.13 19.74
CA GLU A 89 -2.63 22.52 20.12
C GLU A 89 -3.24 22.92 21.48
N ALA A 90 -4.47 22.48 21.72
CA ALA A 90 -5.18 22.82 22.97
C ALA A 90 -4.48 22.34 24.26
N THR A 91 -3.70 21.28 24.17
CA THR A 91 -2.96 20.69 25.30
C THR A 91 -1.45 20.82 25.18
N HIS A 92 -0.96 21.40 24.08
CA HIS A 92 0.47 21.47 23.72
C HIS A 92 1.21 20.11 23.86
N SER A 93 0.53 19.01 23.50
CA SER A 93 1.06 17.66 23.66
C SER A 93 0.78 16.77 22.46
N PHE A 94 1.56 15.70 22.37
CA PHE A 94 1.30 14.62 21.41
C PHE A 94 0.40 13.57 22.04
N THR A 95 -0.60 13.12 21.30
CA THR A 95 -1.50 12.05 21.71
C THR A 95 -1.82 11.16 20.53
N TYR A 96 -2.21 9.90 20.81
CA TYR A 96 -2.65 9.00 19.76
C TYR A 96 -3.93 9.50 19.10
N LYS A 97 -4.09 9.17 17.82
CA LYS A 97 -5.33 9.45 17.09
C LYS A 97 -6.50 8.82 17.84
N ASN A 98 -7.54 9.59 18.05
CA ASN A 98 -8.79 9.14 18.67
C ASN A 98 -9.96 9.95 18.11
N GLN A 99 -11.17 9.70 18.60
CA GLN A 99 -12.39 10.35 18.10
C GLN A 99 -12.38 11.88 18.27
N ASN A 100 -11.62 12.42 19.22
CA ASN A 100 -11.60 13.85 19.52
C ASN A 100 -10.56 14.63 18.68
N ASN A 101 -9.52 13.98 18.19
CA ASN A 101 -8.39 14.63 17.52
C ASN A 101 -8.16 14.17 16.08
N SER A 102 -8.97 13.26 15.56
CA SER A 102 -8.83 12.73 14.20
C SER A 102 -10.17 12.31 13.61
N LYS A 103 -10.23 12.32 12.29
CA LYS A 103 -11.38 11.84 11.53
C LYS A 103 -11.44 10.31 11.52
N PHE A 104 -12.61 9.75 11.28
CA PHE A 104 -12.83 8.32 11.31
C PHE A 104 -12.07 7.59 10.20
N ALA A 105 -12.61 7.52 8.99
CA ALA A 105 -12.06 6.74 7.90
C ALA A 105 -12.07 7.51 6.58
N VAL A 106 -11.15 7.16 5.69
CA VAL A 106 -11.06 7.77 4.36
C VAL A 106 -10.87 6.73 3.25
N LEU A 107 -11.56 6.94 2.13
CA LEU A 107 -11.29 6.31 0.85
C LEU A 107 -10.78 7.36 -0.15
N MET A 108 -9.69 7.05 -0.86
CA MET A 108 -9.26 7.84 -2.01
C MET A 108 -9.13 6.95 -3.24
N ALA A 109 -10.09 7.04 -4.14
CA ALA A 109 -10.15 6.24 -5.35
C ALA A 109 -10.68 7.08 -6.54
N ARG A 110 -10.22 6.75 -7.75
CA ARG A 110 -10.73 7.36 -8.99
C ARG A 110 -11.98 6.65 -9.51
N HIS A 111 -12.08 5.35 -9.30
CA HIS A 111 -13.16 4.47 -9.75
C HIS A 111 -13.28 3.29 -8.77
N ASP A 112 -14.29 2.44 -8.91
CA ASP A 112 -14.29 1.18 -8.19
C ASP A 112 -13.17 0.25 -8.71
N ASN A 113 -12.86 -0.80 -7.96
CA ASN A 113 -11.97 -1.85 -8.43
C ASN A 113 -12.75 -2.90 -9.25
N LEU A 114 -12.02 -3.83 -9.87
CA LEU A 114 -12.61 -4.86 -10.73
C LEU A 114 -13.63 -5.76 -10.00
N SER A 115 -13.48 -5.90 -8.69
CA SER A 115 -14.37 -6.72 -7.85
C SER A 115 -15.48 -5.91 -7.16
N ASN A 116 -15.60 -4.62 -7.45
CA ASN A 116 -16.59 -3.70 -6.87
C ASN A 116 -16.60 -3.70 -5.33
N ILE A 117 -15.44 -3.74 -4.72
CA ILE A 117 -15.26 -3.90 -3.27
C ILE A 117 -15.31 -2.56 -2.52
N ARG A 118 -14.96 -1.45 -3.17
CA ARG A 118 -14.80 -0.16 -2.49
C ARG A 118 -16.09 0.38 -1.90
N ALA A 119 -17.18 0.35 -2.69
CA ALA A 119 -18.48 0.82 -2.20
C ALA A 119 -19.03 -0.03 -1.05
N PRO A 120 -19.00 -1.37 -1.09
CA PRO A 120 -19.37 -2.22 0.04
C PRO A 120 -18.62 -1.88 1.34
N ILE A 121 -17.31 -1.66 1.29
CA ILE A 121 -16.52 -1.29 2.50
C ILE A 121 -16.98 0.06 3.04
N VAL A 122 -17.14 1.07 2.19
CA VAL A 122 -17.62 2.40 2.60
C VAL A 122 -19.01 2.30 3.23
N HIS A 123 -19.92 1.54 2.62
CA HIS A 123 -21.26 1.32 3.13
C HIS A 123 -21.28 0.64 4.50
N LEU A 124 -20.42 -0.37 4.66
CA LEU A 124 -20.25 -1.09 5.90
C LEU A 124 -19.79 -0.17 7.04
N LEU A 125 -18.75 0.62 6.78
CA LEU A 125 -18.14 1.50 7.77
C LEU A 125 -19.00 2.72 8.12
N ASN A 126 -19.83 3.19 7.19
CA ASN A 126 -20.83 4.22 7.48
C ASN A 126 -21.87 3.80 8.55
N LYS A 127 -21.97 2.50 8.88
CA LYS A 127 -22.76 2.02 10.03
C LYS A 127 -22.09 2.31 11.39
N VAL A 128 -20.83 2.73 11.38
CA VAL A 128 -20.08 3.12 12.58
C VAL A 128 -19.95 4.64 12.65
N SER A 129 -19.37 5.26 11.62
CA SER A 129 -19.21 6.70 11.51
C SER A 129 -19.02 7.11 10.05
N SER A 130 -19.15 8.41 9.76
CA SER A 130 -19.05 8.92 8.39
C SER A 130 -17.68 8.69 7.77
N VAL A 131 -17.66 8.06 6.58
CA VAL A 131 -16.46 7.86 5.78
C VAL A 131 -16.26 9.02 4.83
N SER A 132 -15.07 9.61 4.80
CA SER A 132 -14.67 10.62 3.84
C SER A 132 -14.21 9.98 2.53
N CYS A 133 -14.80 10.38 1.40
CA CYS A 133 -14.40 9.94 0.08
C CYS A 133 -13.85 11.15 -0.70
N ALA A 134 -12.52 11.28 -0.76
CA ALA A 134 -11.85 12.47 -1.28
C ALA A 134 -11.39 12.35 -2.74
N GLY A 135 -11.47 11.15 -3.33
CA GLY A 135 -11.23 10.93 -4.76
C GLY A 135 -12.48 11.15 -5.61
N PRO A 136 -12.40 11.04 -6.95
CA PRO A 136 -13.55 11.14 -7.83
C PRO A 136 -14.65 10.08 -7.57
N TYR A 137 -14.24 8.89 -7.09
CA TYR A 137 -15.20 7.82 -6.78
C TYR A 137 -15.86 8.04 -5.42
N LEU A 138 -17.19 7.99 -5.38
CA LEU A 138 -18.01 8.24 -4.18
C LEU A 138 -17.73 9.59 -3.51
N ASN A 139 -17.25 10.58 -4.25
CA ASN A 139 -16.82 11.86 -3.71
C ASN A 139 -17.88 12.51 -2.81
N ASN A 140 -17.49 12.86 -1.59
CA ASN A 140 -18.33 13.59 -0.63
C ASN A 140 -17.57 14.72 0.09
N THR A 141 -16.34 15.01 -0.33
CA THR A 141 -15.51 16.08 0.25
C THR A 141 -14.47 16.59 -0.77
N ASP A 142 -14.20 17.88 -0.73
CA ASP A 142 -13.15 18.54 -1.51
C ASP A 142 -11.91 18.93 -0.69
N GLU A 143 -11.89 18.54 0.60
CA GLU A 143 -10.84 18.95 1.54
C GLU A 143 -9.43 18.62 1.07
N LEU A 144 -9.22 17.44 0.45
CA LEU A 144 -7.92 17.04 -0.10
C LEU A 144 -7.35 18.14 -1.00
N LYS A 145 -8.18 18.66 -1.88
CA LYS A 145 -7.77 19.71 -2.82
C LYS A 145 -7.70 21.09 -2.16
N VAL A 146 -8.73 21.46 -1.40
CA VAL A 146 -8.89 22.83 -0.89
C VAL A 146 -7.98 23.12 0.29
N LYS A 147 -7.81 22.15 1.20
CA LYS A 147 -7.04 22.33 2.45
C LYS A 147 -5.64 21.73 2.41
N PHE A 148 -5.42 20.71 1.58
CA PHE A 148 -4.18 19.95 1.55
C PHE A 148 -3.45 20.03 0.21
N ASN A 149 -3.93 20.83 -0.74
CA ASN A 149 -3.30 21.04 -2.05
C ASN A 149 -2.93 19.72 -2.77
N ASP A 150 -3.84 18.76 -2.71
CA ASP A 150 -3.69 17.40 -3.24
C ASP A 150 -2.55 16.56 -2.60
N ASP A 151 -1.98 17.01 -1.45
CA ASP A 151 -1.03 16.18 -0.69
C ASP A 151 -1.77 15.03 0.01
N LYS A 152 -1.70 13.88 -0.65
CA LYS A 152 -2.35 12.64 -0.22
C LYS A 152 -1.91 12.21 1.19
N LEU A 153 -0.61 12.18 1.44
CA LEU A 153 -0.09 11.70 2.73
C LEU A 153 -0.44 12.64 3.87
N LEU A 154 -0.36 13.95 3.65
CA LEU A 154 -0.73 14.93 4.65
C LEU A 154 -2.24 14.85 4.98
N TYR A 155 -3.07 14.63 3.97
CA TYR A 155 -4.51 14.43 4.16
C TYR A 155 -4.82 13.14 4.93
N LEU A 156 -4.19 12.01 4.56
CA LEU A 156 -4.36 10.72 5.25
C LEU A 156 -4.02 10.80 6.73
N LYS A 157 -3.05 11.61 7.13
CA LYS A 157 -2.69 11.80 8.54
C LYS A 157 -3.85 12.28 9.42
N GLN A 158 -4.91 12.84 8.84
CA GLN A 158 -6.09 13.31 9.57
C GLN A 158 -7.00 12.16 10.03
N PHE A 159 -6.78 10.92 9.56
CA PHE A 159 -7.70 9.80 9.75
C PHE A 159 -7.11 8.68 10.61
N ARG A 160 -8.00 7.97 11.33
CA ARG A 160 -7.65 6.74 12.05
C ARG A 160 -7.52 5.57 11.11
N TYR A 161 -8.42 5.46 10.12
CA TYR A 161 -8.46 4.34 9.18
C TYR A 161 -8.31 4.83 7.74
N ASN A 162 -7.56 4.08 6.93
CA ASN A 162 -7.55 4.26 5.48
C ASN A 162 -8.06 3.00 4.79
N ILE A 163 -9.11 3.15 4.00
CA ILE A 163 -9.67 2.09 3.13
C ILE A 163 -8.77 2.01 1.91
N CYS A 164 -8.01 0.94 1.79
CA CYS A 164 -6.94 0.78 0.80
C CYS A 164 -6.99 -0.56 0.05
N PRO A 165 -8.14 -0.96 -0.54
CA PRO A 165 -8.22 -2.17 -1.33
C PRO A 165 -7.46 -2.03 -2.64
N GLU A 166 -6.87 -3.13 -3.11
CA GLU A 166 -6.20 -3.18 -4.39
C GLU A 166 -7.19 -3.09 -5.58
N ASN A 167 -6.65 -2.90 -6.79
CA ASN A 167 -7.47 -2.85 -8.00
C ASN A 167 -8.07 -4.21 -8.34
N SER A 168 -7.38 -5.29 -7.99
CA SER A 168 -7.81 -6.68 -8.14
C SER A 168 -7.19 -7.55 -7.07
N ASP A 169 -7.76 -8.74 -6.84
CA ASP A 169 -7.18 -9.72 -5.94
C ASP A 169 -6.26 -10.67 -6.71
N HIS A 170 -4.99 -10.68 -6.34
CA HIS A 170 -4.00 -11.60 -6.89
C HIS A 170 -2.84 -11.72 -5.92
N ARG A 171 -2.31 -12.92 -5.77
CA ARG A 171 -1.18 -13.22 -4.90
C ARG A 171 0.02 -12.32 -5.22
N TYR A 172 0.64 -11.77 -4.19
CA TYR A 172 1.76 -10.81 -4.27
C TYR A 172 1.43 -9.45 -4.91
N TYR A 173 0.22 -9.24 -5.41
CA TYR A 173 -0.17 -7.95 -5.96
C TYR A 173 -0.49 -6.96 -4.84
N THR A 174 0.56 -6.38 -4.31
CA THR A 174 0.49 -5.30 -3.29
C THR A 174 1.08 -4.02 -3.90
N THR A 175 0.31 -2.94 -3.82
CA THR A 175 0.73 -1.63 -4.35
C THR A 175 1.02 -0.63 -3.22
N GLU A 176 1.22 0.63 -3.57
CA GLU A 176 1.48 1.70 -2.61
C GLU A 176 0.34 1.95 -1.62
N LYS A 177 -0.87 1.47 -1.86
CA LYS A 177 -2.08 1.85 -1.11
C LYS A 177 -1.99 1.54 0.38
N ILE A 178 -1.59 0.31 0.71
CA ILE A 178 -1.42 -0.09 2.12
C ILE A 178 -0.23 0.62 2.77
N PHE A 179 0.85 0.85 2.01
CA PHE A 179 2.02 1.57 2.49
C PHE A 179 1.72 3.05 2.75
N ASP A 180 0.89 3.70 1.94
CA ASP A 180 0.44 5.06 2.19
C ASP A 180 -0.39 5.16 3.48
N ALA A 181 -1.26 4.17 3.75
CA ALA A 181 -1.97 4.08 5.02
C ALA A 181 -1.00 4.01 6.22
N ILE A 182 -0.04 3.10 6.14
CA ILE A 182 0.98 2.89 7.18
C ILE A 182 1.85 4.16 7.36
N ARG A 183 2.32 4.76 6.26
CA ARG A 183 3.12 6.00 6.25
C ARG A 183 2.36 7.21 6.79
N ALA A 184 1.05 7.22 6.71
CA ALA A 184 0.21 8.25 7.30
C ALA A 184 -0.17 7.98 8.77
N GLY A 185 0.28 6.85 9.34
CA GLY A 185 -0.09 6.42 10.69
C GLY A 185 -1.57 6.07 10.82
N CYS A 186 -2.20 5.61 9.72
CA CYS A 186 -3.55 5.05 9.73
C CYS A 186 -3.50 3.54 9.98
N ILE A 187 -4.60 3.01 10.53
CA ILE A 187 -4.87 1.58 10.48
C ILE A 187 -5.36 1.25 9.06
N PRO A 188 -4.67 0.37 8.31
CA PRO A 188 -5.13 -0.04 6.99
C PRO A 188 -6.39 -0.90 7.09
N ILE A 189 -7.39 -0.62 6.25
CA ILE A 189 -8.50 -1.53 5.96
C ILE A 189 -8.28 -2.03 4.54
N TYR A 190 -7.84 -3.28 4.43
CA TYR A 190 -7.27 -3.83 3.21
C TYR A 190 -8.11 -4.98 2.62
N TRP A 191 -8.07 -5.07 1.30
CA TRP A 191 -8.54 -6.20 0.52
C TRP A 191 -7.62 -6.37 -0.70
N GLY A 192 -7.26 -7.59 -1.01
CA GLY A 192 -6.36 -7.96 -2.11
C GLY A 192 -5.24 -8.89 -1.64
N SER A 193 -4.34 -9.24 -2.55
CA SER A 193 -3.17 -10.11 -2.30
C SER A 193 -3.53 -11.45 -1.64
N GLU A 194 -4.72 -11.99 -1.98
CA GLU A 194 -5.29 -13.20 -1.37
C GLU A 194 -5.32 -13.12 0.18
N GLY A 195 -5.62 -11.92 0.72
CA GLY A 195 -5.68 -11.67 2.15
C GLY A 195 -4.34 -11.63 2.87
N CYS A 196 -3.21 -11.59 2.15
CA CYS A 196 -1.89 -11.66 2.76
C CYS A 196 -0.87 -10.74 2.04
N PRO A 197 -0.99 -9.38 2.17
CA PRO A 197 -0.08 -8.44 1.53
C PRO A 197 1.32 -8.53 2.14
N GLU A 198 2.33 -8.69 1.29
CA GLU A 198 3.75 -8.69 1.67
C GLU A 198 4.05 -9.46 2.98
N PRO A 199 3.75 -10.78 3.03
CA PRO A 199 3.78 -11.55 4.28
C PRO A 199 5.16 -11.64 4.93
N GLU A 200 6.22 -11.39 4.19
CA GLU A 200 7.59 -11.39 4.71
C GLU A 200 7.98 -10.04 5.33
N ILE A 201 7.24 -8.98 5.01
CA ILE A 201 7.56 -7.59 5.37
C ILE A 201 6.55 -7.02 6.35
N LEU A 202 5.26 -7.16 6.05
CA LEU A 202 4.19 -6.56 6.85
C LEU A 202 3.74 -7.49 7.99
N ASN A 203 3.47 -6.88 9.13
CA ASN A 203 2.80 -7.56 10.24
C ASN A 203 1.29 -7.59 9.96
N GLN A 204 0.78 -8.77 9.63
CA GLN A 204 -0.63 -8.95 9.28
C GLN A 204 -1.58 -8.60 10.45
N GLU A 205 -1.11 -8.69 11.71
CA GLU A 205 -1.90 -8.34 12.89
C GLU A 205 -2.11 -6.82 13.08
N ALA A 206 -1.37 -5.99 12.35
CA ALA A 206 -1.52 -4.54 12.33
C ALA A 206 -2.47 -4.05 11.21
N ILE A 207 -3.15 -4.96 10.50
CA ILE A 207 -4.01 -4.70 9.35
C ILE A 207 -5.42 -5.21 9.66
N LEU A 208 -6.44 -4.45 9.27
CA LEU A 208 -7.83 -4.90 9.24
C LEU A 208 -8.15 -5.41 7.83
N PHE A 209 -8.66 -6.63 7.74
CA PHE A 209 -9.00 -7.22 6.45
C PHE A 209 -10.50 -7.14 6.18
N TYR A 210 -10.86 -6.80 4.96
CA TYR A 210 -12.22 -6.94 4.47
C TYR A 210 -12.38 -8.28 3.75
N ASP A 211 -13.28 -9.09 4.26
CA ASP A 211 -13.71 -10.34 3.63
C ASP A 211 -15.12 -10.14 3.06
N PRO A 212 -15.33 -10.23 1.73
CA PRO A 212 -16.65 -10.11 1.12
C PRO A 212 -17.63 -11.16 1.58
N ASP A 213 -17.15 -12.36 1.95
CA ASP A 213 -17.97 -13.47 2.42
C ASP A 213 -18.33 -13.33 3.91
N ASN A 214 -17.58 -12.51 4.66
CA ASN A 214 -17.82 -12.24 6.07
C ASN A 214 -17.58 -10.76 6.45
N PRO A 215 -18.33 -9.81 5.87
CA PRO A 215 -18.11 -8.38 6.09
C PRO A 215 -18.36 -7.95 7.55
N ASP A 216 -19.21 -8.68 8.29
CA ASP A 216 -19.52 -8.35 9.68
C ASP A 216 -18.32 -8.55 10.61
N ALA A 217 -17.34 -9.37 10.27
CA ALA A 217 -16.12 -9.50 11.05
C ALA A 217 -15.33 -8.17 11.11
N LEU A 218 -15.14 -7.49 9.98
CA LEU A 218 -14.55 -6.16 9.94
C LEU A 218 -15.37 -5.14 10.74
N LEU A 219 -16.71 -5.16 10.56
CA LEU A 219 -17.60 -4.23 11.27
C LEU A 219 -17.49 -4.37 12.79
N GLN A 220 -17.44 -5.59 13.29
CA GLN A 220 -17.28 -5.88 14.73
C GLN A 220 -15.91 -5.41 15.24
N GLN A 221 -14.84 -5.66 14.50
CA GLN A 221 -13.50 -5.21 14.87
C GLN A 221 -13.42 -3.67 14.93
N VAL A 222 -13.95 -2.97 13.92
CA VAL A 222 -13.94 -1.51 13.89
C VAL A 222 -14.80 -0.93 15.02
N ARG A 223 -16.00 -1.50 15.28
CA ARG A 223 -16.83 -1.08 16.42
C ARG A 223 -16.11 -1.24 17.75
N ARG A 224 -15.39 -2.34 17.94
CA ARG A 224 -14.61 -2.57 19.16
C ARG A 224 -13.47 -1.55 19.27
N LEU A 225 -12.73 -1.29 18.21
CA LEU A 225 -11.68 -0.27 18.19
C LEU A 225 -12.21 1.13 18.50
N GLU A 226 -13.44 1.45 18.11
CA GLU A 226 -14.05 2.76 18.38
C GLU A 226 -14.67 2.86 19.79
N SER A 227 -15.06 1.74 20.41
CA SER A 227 -15.73 1.74 21.71
C SER A 227 -14.84 1.36 22.90
N ASP A 228 -13.68 0.74 22.63
CA ASP A 228 -12.76 0.21 23.65
C ASP A 228 -11.37 0.86 23.49
N PRO A 229 -11.05 1.90 24.29
CA PRO A 229 -9.76 2.59 24.19
C PRO A 229 -8.55 1.71 24.51
N GLU A 230 -8.70 0.71 25.38
CA GLU A 230 -7.62 -0.19 25.75
C GLU A 230 -7.31 -1.13 24.58
N TYR A 231 -8.34 -1.67 23.94
CA TYR A 231 -8.19 -2.48 22.74
C TYR A 231 -7.62 -1.69 21.56
N TYR A 232 -8.04 -0.42 21.42
CA TYR A 232 -7.45 0.47 20.41
C TYR A 232 -5.96 0.69 20.67
N ALA A 233 -5.58 0.99 21.91
CA ALA A 233 -4.19 1.19 22.29
C ALA A 233 -3.34 -0.07 22.06
N GLU A 234 -3.85 -1.25 22.43
CA GLU A 234 -3.21 -2.53 22.14
C GLU A 234 -3.02 -2.73 20.62
N PHE A 235 -4.07 -2.51 19.83
CA PHE A 235 -4.01 -2.70 18.38
C PHE A 235 -2.96 -1.79 17.72
N ILE A 236 -2.95 -0.49 18.05
CA ILE A 236 -2.00 0.45 17.49
C ILE A 236 -0.57 0.26 18.01
N SER A 237 -0.37 -0.50 19.09
CA SER A 237 0.98 -0.82 19.58
C SER A 237 1.70 -1.85 18.69
N ARG A 238 0.97 -2.57 17.86
CA ARG A 238 1.53 -3.58 16.94
C ARG A 238 2.34 -2.89 15.84
N PRO A 239 3.65 -3.18 15.71
CA PRO A 239 4.46 -2.58 14.65
C PRO A 239 3.93 -3.01 13.29
N PRO A 240 3.79 -2.09 12.29
CA PRO A 240 3.34 -2.45 10.95
C PRO A 240 4.32 -3.32 10.17
N PHE A 241 5.61 -3.16 10.41
CA PHE A 241 6.66 -3.93 9.78
C PHE A 241 7.20 -5.01 10.71
N LYS A 242 7.55 -6.16 10.15
CA LYS A 242 8.26 -7.22 10.86
C LYS A 242 9.68 -6.80 11.23
N GLU A 243 10.30 -7.49 12.17
CA GLU A 243 11.63 -7.19 12.69
C GLU A 243 12.71 -7.18 11.59
N ASP A 244 12.66 -8.14 10.67
CA ASP A 244 13.60 -8.30 9.55
C ASP A 244 13.16 -7.60 8.25
N ALA A 245 12.13 -6.75 8.30
CA ALA A 245 11.57 -6.10 7.12
C ALA A 245 12.59 -5.22 6.40
N ALA A 246 13.45 -4.50 7.12
CA ALA A 246 14.46 -3.64 6.52
C ALA A 246 15.44 -4.44 5.66
N ASP A 247 15.92 -5.58 6.16
CA ASP A 247 16.82 -6.46 5.42
C ASP A 247 16.17 -7.00 4.13
N LYS A 248 14.93 -7.42 4.22
CA LYS A 248 14.19 -7.96 3.06
C LYS A 248 13.90 -6.89 2.01
N ILE A 249 13.51 -5.70 2.44
CA ILE A 249 13.33 -4.57 1.53
C ILE A 249 14.65 -4.22 0.85
N TRP A 250 15.73 -4.14 1.62
CA TRP A 250 17.05 -3.86 1.06
C TRP A 250 17.51 -4.92 0.06
N GLN A 251 17.31 -6.19 0.37
CA GLN A 251 17.63 -7.27 -0.56
C GLN A 251 16.91 -7.12 -1.91
N MET A 252 15.65 -6.65 -1.92
CA MET A 252 14.94 -6.39 -3.18
C MET A 252 15.51 -5.18 -3.93
N ILE A 253 15.89 -4.11 -3.25
CA ILE A 253 16.46 -2.91 -3.88
C ILE A 253 17.86 -3.20 -4.43
N ASP A 254 18.73 -3.74 -3.60
CA ASP A 254 20.13 -4.03 -3.94
C ASP A 254 20.25 -5.13 -4.99
N GLY A 255 19.48 -6.19 -4.85
CA GLY A 255 19.41 -7.26 -5.84
C GLY A 255 18.90 -6.81 -7.21
N LEU A 256 18.01 -5.80 -7.28
CA LEU A 256 17.64 -5.19 -8.56
C LEU A 256 18.82 -4.42 -9.18
N ARG A 257 19.58 -3.67 -8.37
CA ARG A 257 20.79 -2.97 -8.83
C ARG A 257 21.79 -3.95 -9.43
N ASP A 258 22.08 -5.02 -8.72
CA ASP A 258 22.97 -6.09 -9.19
C ASP A 258 22.51 -6.72 -10.51
N LYS A 259 21.21 -6.96 -10.65
CA LYS A 259 20.63 -7.50 -11.90
C LYS A 259 20.77 -6.51 -13.05
N LEU A 260 20.52 -5.23 -12.82
CA LEU A 260 20.65 -4.17 -13.82
C LEU A 260 22.10 -3.99 -14.26
N GLU A 261 23.06 -3.97 -13.32
CA GLU A 261 24.49 -3.90 -13.63
C GLU A 261 24.95 -5.08 -14.48
N LYS A 262 24.52 -6.30 -14.17
CA LYS A 262 24.82 -7.48 -14.99
C LYS A 262 24.28 -7.35 -16.41
N VAL A 263 23.05 -6.86 -16.57
CA VAL A 263 22.45 -6.64 -17.89
C VAL A 263 23.20 -5.55 -18.68
N ILE A 264 23.60 -4.46 -18.01
CA ILE A 264 24.35 -3.36 -18.64
C ILE A 264 25.73 -3.84 -19.11
N ASN A 265 26.44 -4.60 -18.27
CA ASN A 265 27.80 -5.05 -18.57
C ASN A 265 27.87 -6.18 -19.62
N GLN A 266 26.75 -6.83 -19.94
CA GLN A 266 26.66 -7.88 -20.96
C GLN A 266 26.31 -7.35 -22.36
N HIS A 267 25.96 -6.08 -22.48
CA HIS A 267 25.46 -5.43 -23.70
C HIS A 267 26.15 -4.10 -23.99
#